data_4d001283241e24444fd48dde8e8bb731
#
_entry.id   4d001283241e24444fd48dde8e8bb731
#
_cell.length_a   1.000
_cell.length_b   1.000
_cell.length_c   1.000
_cell.angle_alpha   90.00
_cell.angle_beta   90.00
_cell.angle_gamma   90.00
#
_symmetry.space_group_name_H-M   'P 1'
#
loop_
_entity.id
_entity.type
_entity.pdbx_description
1 polymer ?
#
loop_
_entity_poly.entity_id
_entity_poly.type
_entity_poly.pdbx_seq_one_letter_code
_entity_poly.pdbx_strand_id
1 'polypeptide(L)'
;MKFYYGANSIYIDITDIVYNKFLNNNIIIIPSCDINRANIFGDPIHGIVKNIKVVDNNNNVKIFYEDDNIELHNDSFYNPIIKFYYGIKNNYNDITLIVYNNFIKDDIVIIPSGDLLRASYFTDHLVQVKKHIKVIDKYCNCEYFNDDEEFNFNINIDFNKSLNFWYKKNCKNINNYEKKLNKLHEKITLKYGSLKEEFPEQLMAIQFIKPESKVLEIGANIGRNTIIIGSMLNDDKNLVTLETSKDIYEQLNENRIINNMNFQIENSALSLKKLIQIGWDTIVSDVVLPGYSPVNIISYEELKKKYNLVFDTLVLDCEGAFYYILQDMPEILEDINLIIMENDYHNIEHKRYVDNILYQYGFKKIYSKQGGWGTLCKILF
;
A
#
# COMPACT_ATOMS: atom_id res chain seq x y z
N MET A 1 -22.79 -3.39 1.27
CA MET A 1 -24.23 -2.97 1.16
C MET A 1 -25.00 -4.05 0.41
N LYS A 2 -26.27 -4.23 0.74
CA LYS A 2 -27.21 -4.99 -0.09
C LYS A 2 -28.16 -4.03 -0.79
N PHE A 3 -28.46 -4.32 -2.04
CA PHE A 3 -29.29 -3.48 -2.88
C PHE A 3 -30.54 -4.27 -3.29
N TYR A 4 -31.68 -3.66 -3.13
CA TYR A 4 -32.95 -4.26 -3.50
C TYR A 4 -33.74 -3.27 -4.38
N TYR A 5 -34.38 -3.78 -5.44
CA TYR A 5 -35.22 -2.99 -6.32
C TYR A 5 -36.65 -3.48 -6.27
N GLY A 6 -37.58 -2.60 -6.00
CA GLY A 6 -38.99 -2.97 -5.87
C GLY A 6 -39.85 -1.92 -5.20
N ALA A 7 -41.08 -2.32 -4.82
CA ALA A 7 -42.06 -1.51 -4.09
C ALA A 7 -43.03 -2.41 -3.33
N ASN A 8 -43.82 -1.83 -2.41
CA ASN A 8 -44.95 -2.51 -1.73
C ASN A 8 -44.58 -3.87 -1.11
N SER A 9 -43.44 -3.98 -0.46
CA SER A 9 -42.90 -5.21 0.15
C SER A 9 -42.41 -6.29 -0.83
N ILE A 10 -42.50 -6.05 -2.15
CA ILE A 10 -41.96 -6.94 -3.19
C ILE A 10 -40.67 -6.34 -3.70
N TYR A 11 -39.54 -6.97 -3.36
CA TYR A 11 -38.20 -6.54 -3.75
C TYR A 11 -37.41 -7.70 -4.30
N ILE A 12 -36.66 -7.48 -5.35
CA ILE A 12 -35.63 -8.39 -5.85
C ILE A 12 -34.25 -7.93 -5.36
N ASP A 13 -33.39 -8.86 -5.05
CA ASP A 13 -32.00 -8.56 -4.73
C ASP A 13 -31.24 -8.24 -6.03
N ILE A 14 -30.69 -7.05 -6.12
CA ILE A 14 -29.93 -6.54 -7.27
C ILE A 14 -28.47 -6.31 -6.94
N THR A 15 -28.01 -6.80 -5.78
CA THR A 15 -26.69 -6.53 -5.24
C THR A 15 -25.58 -6.85 -6.23
N ASP A 16 -25.62 -8.05 -6.82
CA ASP A 16 -24.59 -8.49 -7.78
C ASP A 16 -24.58 -7.63 -9.05
N ILE A 17 -25.76 -7.25 -9.55
CA ILE A 17 -25.87 -6.39 -10.74
C ILE A 17 -25.29 -5.01 -10.46
N VAL A 18 -25.54 -4.46 -9.27
CA VAL A 18 -25.05 -3.15 -8.88
C VAL A 18 -23.52 -3.15 -8.80
N TYR A 19 -22.94 -4.13 -8.12
CA TYR A 19 -21.49 -4.21 -7.99
C TYR A 19 -20.79 -4.48 -9.33
N ASN A 20 -21.38 -5.29 -10.20
CA ASN A 20 -20.78 -5.63 -11.49
C ASN A 20 -20.88 -4.48 -12.53
N LYS A 21 -21.96 -3.70 -12.51
CA LYS A 21 -22.24 -2.70 -13.56
C LYS A 21 -21.99 -1.28 -13.14
N PHE A 22 -22.11 -0.96 -11.85
CA PHE A 22 -22.17 0.42 -11.38
C PHE A 22 -21.07 0.80 -10.40
N LEU A 23 -20.24 -0.15 -9.95
CA LEU A 23 -19.07 0.14 -9.13
C LEU A 23 -17.90 0.53 -10.04
N ASN A 24 -17.44 1.77 -9.90
CA ASN A 24 -16.23 2.27 -10.56
C ASN A 24 -15.44 3.13 -9.56
N ASN A 25 -14.14 2.87 -9.41
CA ASN A 25 -13.24 3.62 -8.51
C ASN A 25 -13.82 3.83 -7.09
N ASN A 26 -14.39 2.76 -6.52
CA ASN A 26 -15.00 2.77 -5.19
C ASN A 26 -16.28 3.63 -5.05
N ILE A 27 -16.86 4.08 -6.16
CA ILE A 27 -18.12 4.82 -6.21
C ILE A 27 -19.14 3.99 -6.99
N ILE A 28 -20.33 3.84 -6.41
CA ILE A 28 -21.48 3.20 -7.06
C ILE A 28 -22.40 4.31 -7.55
N ILE A 29 -22.60 4.40 -8.88
CA ILE A 29 -23.48 5.39 -9.50
C ILE A 29 -24.62 4.65 -10.20
N ILE A 30 -25.83 4.70 -9.63
CA ILE A 30 -27.02 4.12 -10.24
C ILE A 30 -27.89 5.27 -10.81
N PRO A 31 -28.23 5.23 -12.10
CA PRO A 31 -29.00 6.29 -12.72
C PRO A 31 -30.41 6.40 -12.13
N SER A 32 -30.97 7.59 -12.22
CA SER A 32 -32.39 7.83 -11.96
C SER A 32 -33.27 7.22 -13.04
N CYS A 33 -34.58 7.28 -12.83
CA CYS A 33 -35.65 6.81 -13.71
C CYS A 33 -35.95 5.30 -13.57
N ASP A 34 -37.18 5.01 -13.15
CA ASP A 34 -37.66 3.65 -12.93
C ASP A 34 -37.62 2.78 -14.21
N ILE A 35 -37.90 3.36 -15.36
CA ILE A 35 -37.84 2.63 -16.65
C ILE A 35 -36.41 2.17 -16.94
N ASN A 36 -35.43 3.04 -16.74
CA ASN A 36 -34.02 2.66 -16.92
C ASN A 36 -33.60 1.56 -15.95
N ARG A 37 -34.00 1.69 -14.68
CA ARG A 37 -33.73 0.71 -13.63
C ARG A 37 -34.41 -0.62 -13.93
N ALA A 38 -35.68 -0.61 -14.38
CA ALA A 38 -36.42 -1.82 -14.77
C ALA A 38 -35.75 -2.56 -15.93
N ASN A 39 -35.24 -1.84 -16.92
CA ASN A 39 -34.52 -2.43 -18.05
C ASN A 39 -33.19 -3.11 -17.62
N ILE A 40 -32.57 -2.63 -16.56
CA ILE A 40 -31.26 -3.13 -16.06
C ILE A 40 -31.45 -4.26 -15.06
N PHE A 41 -32.38 -4.10 -14.13
CA PHE A 41 -32.59 -4.98 -12.97
C PHE A 41 -33.69 -6.00 -13.15
N GLY A 42 -34.52 -5.86 -14.19
CA GLY A 42 -35.79 -6.55 -14.34
C GLY A 42 -36.93 -5.78 -13.66
N ASP A 43 -38.16 -6.05 -14.06
CA ASP A 43 -39.36 -5.41 -13.49
C ASP A 43 -40.08 -6.34 -12.52
N PRO A 44 -39.86 -6.23 -11.19
CA PRO A 44 -40.51 -7.11 -10.22
C PRO A 44 -42.00 -6.84 -10.05
N ILE A 45 -42.48 -5.65 -10.43
CA ILE A 45 -43.90 -5.26 -10.29
C ILE A 45 -44.29 -4.35 -11.47
N HIS A 46 -44.90 -4.93 -12.48
CA HIS A 46 -45.33 -4.20 -13.67
C HIS A 46 -46.35 -3.08 -13.34
N GLY A 47 -46.14 -1.91 -13.91
CA GLY A 47 -47.07 -0.77 -13.77
C GLY A 47 -46.98 -0.01 -12.44
N ILE A 48 -46.03 -0.32 -11.59
CA ILE A 48 -45.76 0.39 -10.33
C ILE A 48 -44.36 0.98 -10.36
N VAL A 49 -44.23 2.26 -9.96
CA VAL A 49 -42.95 2.93 -9.80
C VAL A 49 -42.20 2.30 -8.61
N LYS A 50 -40.98 1.90 -8.85
CA LYS A 50 -40.13 1.20 -7.88
C LYS A 50 -39.06 2.11 -7.32
N ASN A 51 -38.56 1.75 -6.16
CA ASN A 51 -37.45 2.40 -5.49
C ASN A 51 -36.25 1.42 -5.32
N ILE A 52 -35.11 1.98 -5.01
CA ILE A 52 -33.95 1.18 -4.59
C ILE A 52 -33.81 1.31 -3.09
N LYS A 53 -33.85 0.17 -2.42
CA LYS A 53 -33.60 0.02 -1.00
C LYS A 53 -32.17 -0.47 -0.80
N VAL A 54 -31.37 0.30 -0.08
CA VAL A 54 -29.99 -0.03 0.31
C VAL A 54 -29.97 -0.37 1.80
N VAL A 55 -29.38 -1.53 2.11
CA VAL A 55 -29.20 -1.98 3.49
C VAL A 55 -27.72 -2.06 3.77
N ASP A 56 -27.28 -1.32 4.80
CA ASP A 56 -25.88 -1.32 5.23
C ASP A 56 -25.54 -2.52 6.15
N ASN A 57 -24.25 -2.67 6.50
CA ASN A 57 -23.80 -3.77 7.36
C ASN A 57 -24.31 -3.67 8.82
N ASN A 58 -24.81 -2.49 9.21
CA ASN A 58 -25.44 -2.27 10.52
C ASN A 58 -26.95 -2.42 10.45
N ASN A 59 -27.50 -2.96 9.35
CA ASN A 59 -28.93 -3.08 9.04
C ASN A 59 -29.67 -1.73 8.95
N ASN A 60 -28.97 -0.61 8.78
CA ASN A 60 -29.64 0.65 8.46
C ASN A 60 -30.17 0.58 7.02
N VAL A 61 -31.39 1.09 6.84
CA VAL A 61 -32.06 1.08 5.55
C VAL A 61 -32.15 2.50 5.00
N LYS A 62 -31.74 2.68 3.74
CA LYS A 62 -31.96 3.91 2.99
C LYS A 62 -32.74 3.59 1.71
N ILE A 63 -33.74 4.38 1.41
CA ILE A 63 -34.59 4.23 0.22
C ILE A 63 -34.31 5.40 -0.72
N PHE A 64 -34.11 5.08 -2.00
CA PHE A 64 -33.93 6.03 -3.08
C PHE A 64 -35.06 5.89 -4.08
N TYR A 65 -35.75 6.99 -4.36
CA TYR A 65 -36.89 7.03 -5.26
C TYR A 65 -36.45 7.13 -6.73
N GLU A 66 -37.41 7.14 -7.64
CA GLU A 66 -37.13 7.09 -9.08
C GLU A 66 -36.30 8.27 -9.58
N ASP A 67 -36.52 9.46 -9.04
CA ASP A 67 -35.82 10.68 -9.43
C ASP A 67 -34.43 10.84 -8.83
N ASP A 68 -34.08 10.01 -7.86
CA ASP A 68 -32.79 10.09 -7.21
C ASP A 68 -31.67 9.56 -8.09
N ASN A 69 -30.66 10.36 -8.36
CA ASN A 69 -29.35 9.87 -8.77
C ASN A 69 -28.64 9.30 -7.53
N ILE A 70 -28.35 8.02 -7.58
CA ILE A 70 -27.71 7.35 -6.43
C ILE A 70 -26.21 7.39 -6.64
N GLU A 71 -25.53 8.12 -5.77
CA GLU A 71 -24.08 8.10 -5.67
C GLU A 71 -23.72 7.67 -4.24
N LEU A 72 -23.03 6.53 -4.13
CA LEU A 72 -22.64 5.95 -2.86
C LEU A 72 -21.16 5.62 -2.90
N HIS A 73 -20.42 6.13 -1.93
CA HIS A 73 -19.05 5.70 -1.70
C HIS A 73 -19.05 4.31 -1.08
N ASN A 74 -18.34 3.40 -1.72
CA ASN A 74 -18.20 2.02 -1.26
C ASN A 74 -17.27 1.88 -0.03
N ASP A 75 -16.71 2.99 0.44
CA ASP A 75 -15.71 3.03 1.51
C ASP A 75 -16.18 2.48 2.86
N SER A 76 -17.47 2.29 3.03
CA SER A 76 -18.03 1.82 4.30
C SER A 76 -18.47 0.37 4.32
N PHE A 77 -18.49 -0.39 3.17
CA PHE A 77 -19.40 -1.53 3.17
C PHE A 77 -18.95 -2.86 2.56
N TYR A 78 -18.00 -2.91 1.63
CA TYR A 78 -17.49 -4.18 1.16
C TYR A 78 -16.09 -4.05 0.55
N ASN A 79 -15.11 -3.84 1.39
CA ASN A 79 -13.77 -4.25 1.06
C ASN A 79 -13.60 -5.61 1.70
N PRO A 80 -13.70 -6.71 0.96
CA PRO A 80 -13.46 -8.01 1.55
C PRO A 80 -12.06 -7.97 2.16
N ILE A 81 -11.99 -8.30 3.44
CA ILE A 81 -10.74 -8.32 4.21
C ILE A 81 -9.71 -9.17 3.48
N ILE A 82 -10.21 -10.13 2.67
CA ILE A 82 -9.43 -11.09 1.90
C ILE A 82 -9.97 -11.13 0.48
N LYS A 83 -9.09 -10.99 -0.51
CA LYS A 83 -9.39 -11.12 -1.94
C LYS A 83 -8.81 -12.41 -2.48
N PHE A 84 -9.56 -13.05 -3.37
CA PHE A 84 -9.21 -14.30 -4.01
C PHE A 84 -9.06 -14.10 -5.51
N TYR A 85 -8.00 -14.65 -6.07
CA TYR A 85 -7.70 -14.58 -7.49
C TYR A 85 -7.36 -15.97 -8.03
N TYR A 86 -7.78 -16.25 -9.26
CA TYR A 86 -7.47 -17.50 -9.94
C TYR A 86 -6.70 -17.22 -11.22
N GLY A 87 -5.51 -17.80 -11.38
CA GLY A 87 -4.66 -17.52 -12.52
C GLY A 87 -3.20 -17.94 -12.32
N ILE A 88 -2.31 -17.39 -13.14
CA ILE A 88 -0.87 -17.63 -13.07
C ILE A 88 -0.08 -16.40 -13.55
N LYS A 89 1.09 -16.19 -13.02
CA LYS A 89 2.01 -15.08 -13.34
C LYS A 89 1.32 -13.73 -13.12
N ASN A 90 1.12 -12.95 -14.16
CA ASN A 90 0.49 -11.63 -14.12
C ASN A 90 -0.96 -11.65 -14.65
N ASN A 91 -1.51 -12.83 -14.92
CA ASN A 91 -2.84 -13.00 -15.48
C ASN A 91 -3.74 -13.70 -14.47
N TYR A 92 -4.52 -12.91 -13.73
CA TYR A 92 -5.43 -13.36 -12.69
C TYR A 92 -6.82 -12.78 -12.88
N ASN A 93 -7.84 -13.62 -12.75
CA ASN A 93 -9.22 -13.19 -12.58
C ASN A 93 -9.51 -12.99 -11.09
N ASP A 94 -10.17 -11.90 -10.73
CA ASP A 94 -10.73 -11.71 -9.40
C ASP A 94 -11.92 -12.64 -9.22
N ILE A 95 -11.82 -13.59 -8.30
CA ILE A 95 -12.85 -14.57 -7.98
C ILE A 95 -13.45 -14.34 -6.59
N THR A 96 -13.16 -13.21 -5.99
CA THR A 96 -13.51 -12.90 -4.59
C THR A 96 -14.99 -13.09 -4.32
N LEU A 97 -15.86 -12.51 -5.15
CA LEU A 97 -17.32 -12.66 -4.97
C LEU A 97 -17.80 -14.10 -5.12
N ILE A 98 -17.24 -14.84 -6.08
CA ILE A 98 -17.58 -16.24 -6.30
C ILE A 98 -17.21 -17.08 -5.06
N VAL A 99 -16.05 -16.81 -4.48
CA VAL A 99 -15.60 -17.51 -3.28
C VAL A 99 -16.49 -17.19 -2.08
N TYR A 100 -16.77 -15.91 -1.83
CA TYR A 100 -17.62 -15.50 -0.72
C TYR A 100 -19.05 -16.04 -0.82
N ASN A 101 -19.60 -16.14 -2.03
CA ASN A 101 -20.97 -16.61 -2.23
C ASN A 101 -21.13 -18.14 -2.19
N ASN A 102 -20.08 -18.89 -2.62
CA ASN A 102 -20.26 -20.32 -2.88
C ASN A 102 -19.33 -21.23 -2.07
N PHE A 103 -18.25 -20.71 -1.52
CA PHE A 103 -17.18 -21.54 -0.94
C PHE A 103 -16.88 -21.25 0.53
N ILE A 104 -17.65 -20.35 1.18
CA ILE A 104 -17.50 -20.04 2.61
C ILE A 104 -18.59 -20.72 3.42
N LYS A 105 -18.16 -21.46 4.43
CA LYS A 105 -19.05 -22.02 5.45
C LYS A 105 -18.34 -21.93 6.81
N ASP A 106 -19.03 -21.37 7.80
CA ASP A 106 -18.52 -21.23 9.17
C ASP A 106 -17.11 -20.59 9.23
N ASP A 107 -16.91 -19.50 8.46
CA ASP A 107 -15.65 -18.77 8.32
C ASP A 107 -14.50 -19.57 7.65
N ILE A 108 -14.81 -20.74 7.10
CA ILE A 108 -13.84 -21.54 6.35
C ILE A 108 -14.17 -21.48 4.86
N VAL A 109 -13.18 -21.15 4.06
CA VAL A 109 -13.23 -21.27 2.59
C VAL A 109 -12.73 -22.63 2.20
N ILE A 110 -13.54 -23.41 1.51
CA ILE A 110 -13.15 -24.73 0.98
C ILE A 110 -13.31 -24.70 -0.52
N ILE A 111 -12.22 -24.74 -1.27
CA ILE A 111 -12.21 -24.82 -2.72
C ILE A 111 -11.57 -26.15 -3.12
N PRO A 112 -12.23 -26.98 -3.91
CA PRO A 112 -11.73 -28.30 -4.28
C PRO A 112 -10.42 -28.21 -5.07
N SER A 113 -9.62 -29.28 -5.04
CA SER A 113 -8.42 -29.43 -5.86
C SER A 113 -8.77 -29.69 -7.33
N GLY A 114 -7.82 -29.44 -8.21
CA GLY A 114 -7.90 -29.72 -9.64
C GLY A 114 -8.23 -28.49 -10.50
N ASP A 115 -7.31 -28.15 -11.40
CA ASP A 115 -7.43 -26.96 -12.25
C ASP A 115 -8.69 -27.00 -13.13
N LEU A 116 -9.05 -28.16 -13.70
CA LEU A 116 -10.27 -28.30 -14.51
C LEU A 116 -11.53 -28.02 -13.69
N LEU A 117 -11.59 -28.50 -12.45
CA LEU A 117 -12.73 -28.28 -11.57
C LEU A 117 -12.81 -26.80 -11.13
N ARG A 118 -11.68 -26.21 -10.76
CA ARG A 118 -11.60 -24.77 -10.45
C ARG A 118 -11.95 -23.90 -11.66
N ALA A 119 -11.50 -24.28 -12.86
CA ALA A 119 -11.84 -23.59 -14.11
C ALA A 119 -13.35 -23.59 -14.38
N SER A 120 -14.07 -24.65 -14.01
CA SER A 120 -15.54 -24.71 -14.16
C SER A 120 -16.27 -23.72 -13.24
N TYR A 121 -15.70 -23.38 -12.07
CA TYR A 121 -16.27 -22.39 -11.15
C TYR A 121 -15.82 -20.96 -11.45
N PHE A 122 -14.54 -20.78 -11.84
CA PHE A 122 -13.89 -19.48 -11.88
C PHE A 122 -13.66 -18.95 -13.30
N THR A 123 -14.14 -19.65 -14.31
CA THR A 123 -13.94 -19.39 -15.74
C THR A 123 -12.47 -19.61 -16.16
N ASP A 124 -12.25 -20.44 -17.17
CA ASP A 124 -10.92 -20.72 -17.69
C ASP A 124 -10.50 -19.65 -18.72
N HIS A 125 -9.79 -18.64 -18.26
CA HIS A 125 -9.22 -17.59 -19.11
C HIS A 125 -7.83 -17.95 -19.69
N LEU A 126 -7.25 -19.08 -19.27
CA LEU A 126 -5.95 -19.59 -19.75
C LEU A 126 -6.03 -21.10 -19.96
N VAL A 127 -6.62 -21.49 -21.08
CA VAL A 127 -6.83 -22.92 -21.43
C VAL A 127 -5.50 -23.67 -21.47
N GLN A 128 -5.48 -24.90 -20.93
CA GLN A 128 -4.33 -25.81 -20.87
C GLN A 128 -3.13 -25.31 -20.03
N VAL A 129 -3.33 -24.30 -19.22
CA VAL A 129 -2.32 -23.81 -18.27
C VAL A 129 -2.81 -24.08 -16.85
N LYS A 130 -2.02 -24.79 -16.05
CA LYS A 130 -2.32 -24.98 -14.63
C LYS A 130 -2.28 -23.66 -13.91
N LYS A 131 -3.34 -23.37 -13.20
CA LYS A 131 -3.56 -22.12 -12.46
C LYS A 131 -3.60 -22.40 -10.96
N HIS A 132 -3.30 -21.40 -10.17
CA HIS A 132 -3.39 -21.48 -8.72
C HIS A 132 -4.32 -20.39 -8.16
N ILE A 133 -4.72 -20.57 -6.92
CA ILE A 133 -5.46 -19.56 -6.19
C ILE A 133 -4.43 -18.65 -5.51
N LYS A 134 -4.58 -17.36 -5.71
CA LYS A 134 -3.83 -16.31 -5.04
C LYS A 134 -4.77 -15.62 -4.06
N VAL A 135 -4.37 -15.55 -2.82
CA VAL A 135 -5.13 -14.88 -1.74
C VAL A 135 -4.39 -13.61 -1.34
N ILE A 136 -5.11 -12.52 -1.25
CA ILE A 136 -4.56 -11.24 -0.81
C ILE A 136 -5.41 -10.71 0.35
N ASP A 137 -4.76 -10.40 1.48
CA ASP A 137 -5.44 -9.76 2.61
C ASP A 137 -5.53 -8.23 2.45
N LYS A 138 -6.21 -7.58 3.40
CA LYS A 138 -6.34 -6.10 3.45
C LYS A 138 -5.00 -5.36 3.60
N TYR A 139 -3.94 -6.08 3.95
CA TYR A 139 -2.57 -5.55 4.10
C TYR A 139 -1.71 -5.83 2.88
N CYS A 140 -2.31 -6.35 1.79
CA CYS A 140 -1.64 -6.76 0.55
C CYS A 140 -0.66 -7.94 0.72
N ASN A 141 -0.75 -8.72 1.81
CA ASN A 141 -0.04 -9.99 1.89
C ASN A 141 -0.65 -10.97 0.90
N CYS A 142 0.21 -11.77 0.28
CA CYS A 142 -0.17 -12.64 -0.81
C CYS A 142 0.26 -14.08 -0.52
N GLU A 143 -0.67 -15.02 -0.61
CA GLU A 143 -0.40 -16.45 -0.54
C GLU A 143 -0.88 -17.15 -1.82
N TYR A 144 -0.21 -18.23 -2.20
CA TYR A 144 -0.49 -19.01 -3.40
C TYR A 144 -0.75 -20.45 -3.05
N PHE A 145 -1.83 -21.02 -3.63
CA PHE A 145 -2.28 -22.38 -3.40
C PHE A 145 -2.38 -23.12 -4.73
N ASN A 146 -1.62 -24.18 -4.87
CA ASN A 146 -1.51 -24.94 -6.11
C ASN A 146 -2.83 -25.66 -6.46
N ASP A 147 -2.88 -26.17 -7.71
CA ASP A 147 -4.07 -26.84 -8.23
C ASP A 147 -4.28 -28.26 -7.64
N ASP A 148 -3.23 -28.91 -7.18
CA ASP A 148 -3.22 -30.27 -6.67
C ASP A 148 -3.63 -30.38 -5.18
N GLU A 149 -3.75 -29.25 -4.49
CA GLU A 149 -4.13 -29.18 -3.09
C GLU A 149 -5.60 -28.73 -2.93
N GLU A 150 -6.35 -29.38 -2.02
CA GLU A 150 -7.61 -28.83 -1.57
C GLU A 150 -7.33 -27.54 -0.81
N PHE A 151 -7.94 -26.44 -1.25
CA PHE A 151 -7.82 -25.17 -0.58
C PHE A 151 -8.76 -25.13 0.62
N ASN A 152 -8.19 -25.14 1.82
CA ASN A 152 -8.91 -25.02 3.07
C ASN A 152 -8.32 -23.86 3.86
N PHE A 153 -9.08 -22.78 3.97
CA PHE A 153 -8.58 -21.51 4.49
C PHE A 153 -9.58 -20.88 5.48
N ASN A 154 -9.16 -20.66 6.72
CA ASN A 154 -10.01 -19.98 7.70
C ASN A 154 -9.82 -18.47 7.62
N ILE A 155 -10.89 -17.75 7.25
CA ILE A 155 -10.88 -16.29 7.06
C ILE A 155 -10.45 -15.54 8.33
N ASN A 156 -10.76 -16.09 9.51
CA ASN A 156 -10.47 -15.45 10.78
C ASN A 156 -9.14 -15.89 11.41
N ILE A 157 -8.61 -17.07 11.07
CA ILE A 157 -7.52 -17.72 11.81
C ILE A 157 -6.25 -17.91 10.97
N ASP A 158 -6.36 -18.37 9.72
CA ASP A 158 -5.21 -18.90 8.99
C ASP A 158 -4.35 -17.81 8.32
N PHE A 159 -4.95 -16.70 7.91
CA PHE A 159 -4.18 -15.50 7.55
C PHE A 159 -3.47 -14.90 8.77
N ASN A 160 -3.93 -15.28 9.92
CA ASN A 160 -3.40 -14.85 11.20
C ASN A 160 -2.26 -15.73 11.76
N LYS A 161 -1.97 -16.94 11.25
CA LYS A 161 -0.96 -17.80 11.92
C LYS A 161 0.48 -17.44 11.57
N SER A 162 0.81 -17.16 10.33
CA SER A 162 2.16 -16.69 9.97
C SER A 162 2.34 -15.19 10.21
N LEU A 163 1.29 -14.40 10.02
CA LEU A 163 1.26 -12.96 10.31
C LEU A 163 0.94 -12.66 11.77
N ASN A 164 0.10 -13.47 12.46
CA ASN A 164 -0.22 -13.26 13.87
C ASN A 164 0.97 -13.44 14.80
N PHE A 165 1.96 -14.27 14.44
CA PHE A 165 3.17 -14.33 15.26
C PHE A 165 3.93 -12.99 15.18
N TRP A 166 3.98 -12.39 14.01
CA TRP A 166 4.63 -11.09 13.79
C TRP A 166 3.72 -9.92 14.20
N TYR A 167 2.44 -9.96 13.82
CA TYR A 167 1.46 -8.92 14.10
C TYR A 167 1.01 -8.88 15.56
N LYS A 168 0.77 -10.01 16.22
CA LYS A 168 0.53 -10.07 17.68
C LYS A 168 1.72 -9.60 18.49
N LYS A 169 2.93 -9.80 17.97
CA LYS A 169 4.15 -9.29 18.62
C LYS A 169 4.32 -7.78 18.40
N ASN A 170 3.88 -7.24 17.26
CA ASN A 170 4.17 -5.86 16.86
C ASN A 170 2.95 -4.94 16.72
N CYS A 171 1.74 -5.45 16.48
CA CYS A 171 0.54 -4.62 16.23
C CYS A 171 -0.52 -4.63 17.32
N LYS A 172 -0.28 -5.26 18.47
CA LYS A 172 -1.18 -5.18 19.64
C LYS A 172 -1.42 -3.75 20.15
N ASN A 173 -0.78 -2.74 19.54
CA ASN A 173 -0.73 -1.41 20.10
C ASN A 173 -0.70 -0.26 19.07
N ILE A 174 -1.53 -0.25 18.01
CA ILE A 174 -1.64 0.95 17.15
C ILE A 174 -1.89 2.20 18.01
N ASN A 175 -2.80 2.13 18.96
CA ASN A 175 -3.01 3.19 19.96
C ASN A 175 -1.77 3.49 20.82
N ASN A 176 -0.82 2.58 20.94
CA ASN A 176 0.41 2.78 21.69
C ASN A 176 1.49 3.46 20.84
N TYR A 177 1.57 3.13 19.55
CA TYR A 177 2.51 3.78 18.63
C TYR A 177 2.13 5.24 18.37
N GLU A 178 0.85 5.54 18.16
CA GLU A 178 0.37 6.92 18.07
C GLU A 178 0.64 7.71 19.37
N LYS A 179 0.40 7.11 20.53
CA LYS A 179 0.75 7.73 21.81
C LYS A 179 2.25 7.95 21.98
N LYS A 180 3.08 7.00 21.49
CA LYS A 180 4.54 7.13 21.52
C LYS A 180 4.98 8.27 20.58
N LEU A 181 4.41 8.33 19.38
CA LEU A 181 4.69 9.41 18.41
C LEU A 181 4.29 10.78 18.98
N ASN A 182 3.09 10.91 19.52
CA ASN A 182 2.64 12.15 20.12
C ASN A 182 3.55 12.63 21.28
N LYS A 183 4.05 11.70 22.11
CA LYS A 183 5.03 12.02 23.15
C LYS A 183 6.39 12.47 22.61
N LEU A 184 6.79 11.99 21.41
CA LEU A 184 7.99 12.49 20.73
C LEU A 184 7.73 13.87 20.17
N HIS A 185 6.57 14.11 19.54
CA HIS A 185 6.17 15.44 19.06
C HIS A 185 6.19 16.51 20.15
N GLU A 186 5.81 16.16 21.39
CA GLU A 186 5.86 17.08 22.54
C GLU A 186 7.30 17.54 22.90
N LYS A 187 8.31 16.75 22.52
CA LYS A 187 9.72 17.00 22.86
C LYS A 187 10.52 17.60 21.71
N ILE A 188 10.02 17.48 20.48
CA ILE A 188 10.70 17.91 19.28
C ILE A 188 10.25 19.32 18.91
N THR A 189 11.20 20.16 18.54
CA THR A 189 10.94 21.51 18.03
C THR A 189 11.42 21.59 16.57
N LEU A 190 10.57 22.08 15.68
CA LEU A 190 10.96 22.40 14.32
C LEU A 190 11.00 23.90 14.14
N LYS A 191 12.10 24.41 13.55
CA LYS A 191 12.19 25.78 13.06
C LYS A 191 11.47 25.93 11.72
N TYR A 192 11.52 24.88 10.90
CA TYR A 192 10.89 24.80 9.58
C TYR A 192 9.91 23.63 9.54
N GLY A 193 8.70 23.86 8.99
CA GLY A 193 7.66 22.86 8.79
C GLY A 193 6.87 22.49 10.04
N SER A 194 6.13 21.40 9.96
CA SER A 194 5.27 20.89 11.01
C SER A 194 5.33 19.37 11.11
N LEU A 195 5.43 18.82 12.33
CA LEU A 195 5.38 17.37 12.57
C LEU A 195 4.02 16.75 12.26
N LYS A 196 2.97 17.54 12.00
CA LYS A 196 1.66 17.05 11.58
C LYS A 196 1.65 16.57 10.12
N GLU A 197 2.57 17.08 9.32
CA GLU A 197 2.83 16.61 7.98
C GLU A 197 3.63 15.30 8.09
N GLU A 198 3.51 14.40 7.11
CA GLU A 198 4.20 13.11 7.09
C GLU A 198 3.90 12.21 8.33
N PHE A 199 2.73 12.38 8.96
CA PHE A 199 2.37 11.59 10.15
C PHE A 199 2.31 10.07 9.89
N PRO A 200 1.82 9.58 8.74
CA PRO A 200 1.83 8.16 8.42
C PRO A 200 3.22 7.54 8.38
N GLU A 201 4.20 8.26 7.83
CA GLU A 201 5.60 7.85 7.69
C GLU A 201 6.26 7.73 9.05
N GLN A 202 6.11 8.76 9.86
CA GLN A 202 6.61 8.80 11.22
C GLN A 202 6.03 7.65 12.06
N LEU A 203 4.75 7.33 11.87
CA LEU A 203 4.09 6.22 12.56
C LEU A 203 4.68 4.87 12.13
N MET A 204 4.98 4.69 10.83
CA MET A 204 5.66 3.49 10.34
C MET A 204 7.09 3.40 10.86
N ALA A 205 7.83 4.50 10.90
CA ALA A 205 9.16 4.55 11.49
C ALA A 205 9.12 4.04 12.94
N ILE A 206 8.23 4.57 13.78
CA ILE A 206 8.05 4.15 15.18
C ILE A 206 7.64 2.68 15.31
N GLN A 207 6.88 2.17 14.36
CA GLN A 207 6.36 0.80 14.40
C GLN A 207 7.39 -0.24 14.00
N PHE A 208 8.25 0.07 13.02
CA PHE A 208 9.06 -0.92 12.33
C PHE A 208 10.58 -0.76 12.53
N ILE A 209 11.08 0.47 12.72
CA ILE A 209 12.51 0.69 12.95
C ILE A 209 12.87 0.31 14.38
N LYS A 210 13.95 -0.46 14.51
CA LYS A 210 14.46 -0.89 15.81
C LYS A 210 15.50 0.12 16.33
N PRO A 211 15.67 0.20 17.68
CA PRO A 211 16.66 1.12 18.26
C PRO A 211 18.11 0.88 17.82
N GLU A 212 18.45 -0.36 17.44
CA GLU A 212 19.78 -0.76 16.97
C GLU A 212 19.97 -0.66 15.45
N SER A 213 18.93 -0.28 14.68
CA SER A 213 18.97 -0.19 13.22
C SER A 213 20.03 0.81 12.73
N LYS A 214 20.58 0.50 11.57
CA LYS A 214 21.43 1.40 10.78
C LYS A 214 20.64 1.84 9.56
N VAL A 215 20.22 3.08 9.59
CA VAL A 215 19.20 3.60 8.68
C VAL A 215 19.83 4.47 7.59
N LEU A 216 19.50 4.19 6.35
CA LEU A 216 19.68 5.10 5.23
C LEU A 216 18.32 5.67 4.82
N GLU A 217 18.18 6.98 4.89
CA GLU A 217 16.99 7.70 4.42
C GLU A 217 17.33 8.48 3.15
N ILE A 218 16.49 8.39 2.12
CA ILE A 218 16.63 9.09 0.84
C ILE A 218 15.41 9.96 0.64
N GLY A 219 15.63 11.30 0.58
CA GLY A 219 14.57 12.30 0.56
C GLY A 219 14.21 12.76 1.97
N ALA A 220 15.16 13.43 2.63
CA ALA A 220 14.96 13.87 4.02
C ALA A 220 14.06 15.08 4.14
N ASN A 221 13.94 15.86 3.07
CA ASN A 221 13.27 17.15 3.15
C ASN A 221 13.84 17.98 4.34
N ILE A 222 13.02 18.70 5.06
CA ILE A 222 13.43 19.46 6.26
C ILE A 222 13.60 18.59 7.53
N GLY A 223 13.45 17.26 7.42
CA GLY A 223 13.71 16.28 8.48
C GLY A 223 12.56 15.93 9.39
N ARG A 224 11.32 16.05 8.94
CA ARG A 224 10.14 15.69 9.76
C ARG A 224 10.21 14.23 10.21
N ASN A 225 10.45 13.32 9.28
CA ASN A 225 10.60 11.89 9.56
C ASN A 225 11.99 11.56 10.12
N THR A 226 13.05 12.19 9.57
CA THR A 226 14.44 12.02 10.00
C THR A 226 14.64 12.21 11.51
N ILE A 227 14.06 13.27 12.08
CA ILE A 227 14.17 13.61 13.51
C ILE A 227 13.44 12.56 14.37
N ILE A 228 12.29 12.05 13.91
CA ILE A 228 11.59 10.96 14.58
C ILE A 228 12.45 9.70 14.57
N ILE A 229 13.03 9.33 13.44
CA ILE A 229 13.94 8.18 13.32
C ILE A 229 15.13 8.34 14.26
N GLY A 230 15.83 9.47 14.19
CA GLY A 230 16.97 9.77 15.07
C GLY A 230 16.63 9.67 16.56
N SER A 231 15.43 10.13 16.95
CA SER A 231 14.93 10.05 18.34
C SER A 231 14.70 8.63 18.85
N MET A 232 14.62 7.66 17.96
CA MET A 232 14.34 6.25 18.33
C MET A 232 15.57 5.38 18.38
N LEU A 233 16.63 5.76 17.69
CA LEU A 233 17.88 5.00 17.64
C LEU A 233 18.65 5.11 18.96
N ASN A 234 19.32 4.03 19.34
CA ASN A 234 20.24 4.03 20.50
C ASN A 234 21.43 4.97 20.29
N ASP A 235 21.86 5.11 19.04
CA ASP A 235 22.86 6.08 18.60
C ASP A 235 22.35 6.69 17.29
N ASP A 236 22.02 7.98 17.31
CA ASP A 236 21.49 8.69 16.14
C ASP A 236 22.52 8.83 15.01
N LYS A 237 23.81 8.61 15.27
CA LYS A 237 24.85 8.52 14.23
C LYS A 237 24.67 7.31 13.30
N ASN A 238 23.85 6.34 13.68
CA ASN A 238 23.47 5.22 12.81
C ASN A 238 22.41 5.60 11.76
N LEU A 239 22.02 6.86 11.69
CA LEU A 239 21.17 7.43 10.66
C LEU A 239 21.99 8.31 9.74
N VAL A 240 21.97 7.97 8.45
CA VAL A 240 22.44 8.82 7.36
C VAL A 240 21.25 9.18 6.51
N THR A 241 21.05 10.47 6.26
CA THR A 241 19.94 10.98 5.45
C THR A 241 20.44 11.84 4.30
N LEU A 242 19.80 11.71 3.13
CA LEU A 242 20.17 12.42 1.91
C LEU A 242 19.12 13.46 1.56
N GLU A 243 19.60 14.69 1.27
CA GLU A 243 18.79 15.78 0.75
C GLU A 243 19.57 16.51 -0.35
N THR A 244 18.97 16.61 -1.54
CA THR A 244 19.63 17.13 -2.75
C THR A 244 19.65 18.64 -2.81
N SER A 245 18.56 19.30 -2.36
CA SER A 245 18.45 20.76 -2.35
C SER A 245 19.30 21.36 -1.24
N LYS A 246 20.21 22.25 -1.60
CA LYS A 246 21.08 22.93 -0.61
C LYS A 246 20.28 23.73 0.42
N ASP A 247 19.26 24.45 -0.02
CA ASP A 247 18.44 25.28 0.87
C ASP A 247 17.65 24.44 1.87
N ILE A 248 17.10 23.30 1.41
CA ILE A 248 16.39 22.36 2.27
C ILE A 248 17.35 21.63 3.21
N TYR A 249 18.52 21.23 2.73
CA TYR A 249 19.60 20.69 3.56
C TYR A 249 19.98 21.64 4.72
N GLU A 250 20.07 22.94 4.47
CA GLU A 250 20.37 23.93 5.51
C GLU A 250 19.23 23.99 6.55
N GLN A 251 17.96 23.95 6.11
CA GLN A 251 16.79 23.91 7.00
C GLN A 251 16.75 22.61 7.83
N LEU A 252 17.04 21.46 7.22
CA LEU A 252 17.16 20.17 7.90
C LEU A 252 18.26 20.22 8.97
N ASN A 253 19.42 20.78 8.62
CA ASN A 253 20.54 20.93 9.55
C ASN A 253 20.20 21.83 10.75
N GLU A 254 19.48 22.92 10.54
CA GLU A 254 19.01 23.77 11.63
C GLU A 254 17.98 23.02 12.50
N ASN A 255 17.05 22.30 11.91
CA ASN A 255 16.10 21.44 12.65
C ASN A 255 16.82 20.37 13.47
N ARG A 256 17.91 19.77 12.94
CA ARG A 256 18.76 18.82 13.66
C ARG A 256 19.42 19.45 14.88
N ILE A 257 20.05 20.64 14.69
CA ILE A 257 20.80 21.34 15.73
C ILE A 257 19.91 21.72 16.91
N ILE A 258 18.73 22.29 16.67
CA ILE A 258 17.82 22.69 17.77
C ILE A 258 17.30 21.51 18.59
N ASN A 259 17.31 20.29 18.03
CA ASN A 259 16.96 19.07 18.73
C ASN A 259 18.18 18.33 19.33
N ASN A 260 19.38 18.93 19.29
CA ASN A 260 20.63 18.35 19.79
C ASN A 260 20.95 16.97 19.21
N MET A 261 20.68 16.74 17.93
CA MET A 261 20.90 15.47 17.25
C MET A 261 22.20 15.45 16.46
N ASN A 262 22.76 14.23 16.25
CA ASN A 262 24.07 14.04 15.62
C ASN A 262 24.00 13.12 14.37
N PHE A 263 22.80 12.79 13.88
CA PHE A 263 22.68 12.02 12.64
C PHE A 263 23.38 12.71 11.47
N GLN A 264 23.79 11.92 10.48
CA GLN A 264 24.56 12.44 9.35
C GLN A 264 23.61 12.93 8.24
N ILE A 265 23.93 14.09 7.68
CA ILE A 265 23.18 14.63 6.54
C ILE A 265 24.13 14.72 5.35
N GLU A 266 23.75 14.12 4.24
CA GLU A 266 24.47 14.12 2.98
C GLU A 266 23.74 15.02 1.98
N ASN A 267 24.36 16.15 1.59
CA ASN A 267 23.77 17.02 0.56
C ASN A 267 24.11 16.48 -0.84
N SER A 268 23.53 15.35 -1.19
CA SER A 268 23.68 14.71 -2.49
C SER A 268 22.53 13.75 -2.78
N ALA A 269 22.39 13.36 -4.05
CA ALA A 269 21.58 12.25 -4.48
C ALA A 269 22.38 10.94 -4.46
N LEU A 270 21.73 9.83 -4.19
CA LEU A 270 22.29 8.50 -4.37
C LEU A 270 22.24 8.14 -5.86
N SER A 271 23.36 8.30 -6.57
CA SER A 271 23.41 8.10 -8.03
C SER A 271 24.84 7.85 -8.52
N LEU A 272 24.96 7.09 -9.62
CA LEU A 272 26.19 6.96 -10.41
C LEU A 272 26.23 7.95 -11.59
N LYS A 273 25.12 8.63 -11.87
CA LYS A 273 24.96 9.52 -13.03
C LYS A 273 24.85 10.98 -12.55
N LYS A 274 25.40 11.90 -13.34
CA LYS A 274 25.24 13.33 -13.08
C LYS A 274 23.78 13.74 -13.14
N LEU A 275 23.35 14.51 -12.18
CA LEU A 275 21.98 14.96 -12.00
C LEU A 275 21.89 16.48 -11.96
N ILE A 276 20.78 16.98 -12.46
CA ILE A 276 20.34 18.38 -12.29
C ILE A 276 18.93 18.40 -11.72
N GLN A 277 18.57 19.43 -10.98
CA GLN A 277 17.30 19.54 -10.26
C GLN A 277 16.65 20.92 -10.43
N ILE A 278 15.32 20.92 -10.53
CA ILE A 278 14.46 22.10 -10.41
C ILE A 278 13.27 21.74 -9.51
N GLY A 279 13.10 22.44 -8.39
CA GLY A 279 12.10 22.04 -7.39
C GLY A 279 12.34 20.59 -6.93
N TRP A 280 11.32 19.76 -7.02
CA TRP A 280 11.38 18.31 -6.70
C TRP A 280 11.81 17.45 -7.90
N ASP A 281 11.87 18.03 -9.09
CA ASP A 281 12.13 17.31 -10.33
C ASP A 281 13.64 17.14 -10.54
N THR A 282 14.11 15.89 -10.54
CA THR A 282 15.53 15.54 -10.72
C THR A 282 15.69 14.69 -11.98
N ILE A 283 16.58 15.10 -12.87
CA ILE A 283 16.85 14.43 -14.14
C ILE A 283 18.34 14.15 -14.36
N VAL A 284 18.62 13.10 -15.13
CA VAL A 284 20.00 12.80 -15.56
C VAL A 284 20.40 13.77 -16.67
N SER A 285 21.50 14.49 -16.46
CA SER A 285 22.06 15.40 -17.48
C SER A 285 23.55 15.68 -17.24
N ASP A 286 24.33 15.66 -18.31
CA ASP A 286 25.74 16.10 -18.29
C ASP A 286 25.90 17.61 -18.37
N VAL A 287 24.85 18.34 -18.72
CA VAL A 287 24.84 19.80 -18.87
C VAL A 287 23.75 20.42 -18.00
N VAL A 288 24.02 21.57 -17.45
CA VAL A 288 23.03 22.31 -16.66
C VAL A 288 22.08 23.03 -17.62
N LEU A 289 20.79 22.69 -17.54
CA LEU A 289 19.73 23.32 -18.32
C LEU A 289 19.24 24.63 -17.67
N PRO A 290 18.64 25.56 -18.42
CA PRO A 290 18.08 26.79 -17.86
C PRO A 290 17.07 26.50 -16.75
N GLY A 291 17.24 27.13 -15.59
CA GLY A 291 16.39 26.95 -14.41
C GLY A 291 16.74 25.76 -13.53
N TYR A 292 17.60 24.84 -13.99
CA TYR A 292 18.10 23.72 -13.19
C TYR A 292 19.38 24.06 -12.46
N SER A 293 19.60 23.40 -11.33
CA SER A 293 20.86 23.44 -10.56
C SER A 293 21.54 22.08 -10.59
N PRO A 294 22.88 21.99 -10.60
CA PRO A 294 23.59 20.74 -10.50
C PRO A 294 23.39 20.12 -9.10
N VAL A 295 23.25 18.79 -9.06
CA VAL A 295 23.11 18.02 -7.82
C VAL A 295 24.41 17.28 -7.56
N ASN A 296 24.90 17.34 -6.32
CA ASN A 296 25.98 16.45 -5.88
C ASN A 296 25.48 15.02 -5.87
N ILE A 297 26.34 14.09 -6.21
CA ILE A 297 26.02 12.65 -6.24
C ILE A 297 27.01 11.88 -5.36
N ILE A 298 26.53 10.76 -4.82
CA ILE A 298 27.34 9.80 -4.08
C ILE A 298 26.83 8.39 -4.41
N SER A 299 27.73 7.44 -4.57
CA SER A 299 27.36 6.03 -4.73
C SER A 299 27.10 5.38 -3.36
N TYR A 300 26.40 4.23 -3.38
CA TYR A 300 26.13 3.46 -2.15
C TYR A 300 27.43 3.00 -1.45
N GLU A 301 28.41 2.55 -2.21
CA GLU A 301 29.72 2.12 -1.67
C GLU A 301 30.53 3.29 -1.08
N GLU A 302 30.54 4.44 -1.73
CA GLU A 302 31.18 5.65 -1.18
C GLU A 302 30.50 6.09 0.11
N LEU A 303 29.16 6.02 0.17
CA LEU A 303 28.39 6.37 1.35
C LEU A 303 28.73 5.45 2.54
N LYS A 304 28.73 4.12 2.31
CA LYS A 304 29.13 3.12 3.34
C LYS A 304 30.52 3.40 3.86
N LYS A 305 31.46 3.67 2.94
CA LYS A 305 32.87 3.97 3.29
C LYS A 305 32.99 5.29 4.05
N LYS A 306 32.30 6.34 3.62
CA LYS A 306 32.36 7.67 4.23
C LYS A 306 31.91 7.65 5.67
N TYR A 307 30.82 6.96 5.98
CA TYR A 307 30.24 6.91 7.31
C TYR A 307 30.64 5.67 8.12
N ASN A 308 31.37 4.74 7.49
CA ASN A 308 31.75 3.45 8.10
C ASN A 308 30.53 2.67 8.62
N LEU A 309 29.46 2.64 7.83
CA LEU A 309 28.17 2.01 8.15
C LEU A 309 27.75 1.04 7.03
N VAL A 310 27.22 -0.12 7.44
CA VAL A 310 26.45 -1.00 6.58
C VAL A 310 24.99 -0.88 7.03
N PHE A 311 24.15 -0.41 6.15
CA PHE A 311 22.75 -0.12 6.47
C PHE A 311 21.91 -1.39 6.42
N ASP A 312 20.99 -1.55 7.36
CA ASP A 312 20.03 -2.65 7.42
C ASP A 312 18.58 -2.19 7.14
N THR A 313 18.36 -0.89 7.15
CA THR A 313 17.04 -0.27 7.01
C THR A 313 17.10 0.87 5.99
N LEU A 314 16.16 0.87 5.05
CA LEU A 314 16.03 1.89 4.01
C LEU A 314 14.69 2.61 4.16
N VAL A 315 14.73 3.93 4.19
CA VAL A 315 13.55 4.80 4.21
C VAL A 315 13.55 5.67 2.97
N LEU A 316 12.45 5.66 2.22
CA LEU A 316 12.37 6.26 0.90
C LEU A 316 11.16 7.18 0.79
N ASP A 317 11.44 8.44 0.56
CA ASP A 317 10.53 9.49 0.13
C ASP A 317 11.26 10.33 -0.94
N CYS A 318 11.34 9.77 -2.14
CA CYS A 318 12.27 10.26 -3.16
C CYS A 318 11.65 10.37 -4.56
N GLU A 319 10.34 10.64 -4.64
CA GLU A 319 9.62 10.99 -5.86
C GLU A 319 9.90 10.00 -7.03
N GLY A 320 9.89 8.69 -6.72
CA GLY A 320 10.13 7.64 -7.70
C GLY A 320 11.59 7.40 -8.10
N ALA A 321 12.56 8.13 -7.53
CA ALA A 321 13.99 7.97 -7.86
C ALA A 321 14.54 6.58 -7.56
N PHE A 322 13.91 5.82 -6.66
CA PHE A 322 14.33 4.46 -6.30
C PHE A 322 14.37 3.50 -7.50
N TYR A 323 13.52 3.73 -8.52
CA TYR A 323 13.58 2.99 -9.78
C TYR A 323 14.96 3.10 -10.45
N TYR A 324 15.51 4.30 -10.55
CA TYR A 324 16.81 4.55 -11.17
C TYR A 324 17.97 4.07 -10.29
N ILE A 325 17.85 4.22 -8.98
CA ILE A 325 18.82 3.71 -8.01
C ILE A 325 18.97 2.18 -8.16
N LEU A 326 17.86 1.44 -8.24
CA LEU A 326 17.89 -0.01 -8.42
C LEU A 326 18.39 -0.47 -9.79
N GLN A 327 18.28 0.36 -10.83
CA GLN A 327 18.90 0.06 -12.13
C GLN A 327 20.42 0.15 -12.08
N ASP A 328 20.95 1.12 -11.35
CA ASP A 328 22.37 1.42 -11.33
C ASP A 328 23.10 0.71 -10.16
N MET A 329 22.43 0.50 -9.01
CA MET A 329 23.01 -0.01 -7.77
C MET A 329 22.06 -1.02 -7.08
N PRO A 330 21.65 -2.13 -7.72
CA PRO A 330 20.74 -3.11 -7.11
C PRO A 330 21.33 -3.79 -5.86
N GLU A 331 22.66 -3.79 -5.72
CA GLU A 331 23.40 -4.34 -4.58
C GLU A 331 23.04 -3.67 -3.24
N ILE A 332 22.44 -2.49 -3.24
CA ILE A 332 21.91 -1.86 -2.03
C ILE A 332 20.97 -2.79 -1.26
N LEU A 333 20.24 -3.66 -1.98
CA LEU A 333 19.28 -4.59 -1.38
C LEU A 333 19.93 -5.78 -0.69
N GLU A 334 21.21 -6.04 -0.88
CA GLU A 334 21.92 -7.16 -0.24
C GLU A 334 22.02 -6.99 1.28
N ASP A 335 22.30 -5.77 1.72
CA ASP A 335 22.48 -5.41 3.12
C ASP A 335 21.15 -5.08 3.83
N ILE A 336 20.12 -4.67 3.07
CA ILE A 336 18.85 -4.16 3.63
C ILE A 336 17.91 -5.31 4.05
N ASN A 337 17.31 -5.18 5.21
CA ASN A 337 16.30 -6.09 5.76
C ASN A 337 14.92 -5.45 5.91
N LEU A 338 14.85 -4.14 6.02
CA LEU A 338 13.61 -3.36 6.17
C LEU A 338 13.59 -2.20 5.18
N ILE A 339 12.49 -2.07 4.45
CA ILE A 339 12.23 -0.91 3.59
C ILE A 339 10.91 -0.28 4.03
N ILE A 340 10.94 1.02 4.30
CA ILE A 340 9.76 1.87 4.45
C ILE A 340 9.79 2.83 3.26
N MET A 341 8.73 2.84 2.45
CA MET A 341 8.75 3.64 1.23
C MET A 341 7.39 4.25 0.90
N GLU A 342 7.41 5.43 0.33
CA GLU A 342 6.31 6.00 -0.42
C GLU A 342 6.23 5.39 -1.83
N ASN A 343 5.00 5.15 -2.32
CA ASN A 343 4.75 4.63 -3.67
C ASN A 343 4.24 5.76 -4.59
N ASP A 344 5.07 6.71 -4.87
CA ASP A 344 4.83 7.94 -5.63
C ASP A 344 5.25 7.85 -7.10
N TYR A 345 5.17 6.65 -7.68
CA TYR A 345 5.58 6.42 -9.06
C TYR A 345 4.55 6.97 -10.06
N HIS A 346 4.93 7.99 -10.81
CA HIS A 346 4.11 8.51 -11.94
C HIS A 346 4.03 7.51 -13.11
N ASN A 347 5.03 6.63 -13.26
CA ASN A 347 5.05 5.59 -14.28
C ASN A 347 4.85 4.20 -13.66
N ILE A 348 3.78 3.53 -14.04
CA ILE A 348 3.43 2.19 -13.54
C ILE A 348 4.50 1.14 -13.88
N GLU A 349 5.25 1.30 -14.97
CA GLU A 349 6.31 0.36 -15.33
C GLU A 349 7.52 0.50 -14.39
N HIS A 350 7.82 1.71 -13.91
CA HIS A 350 8.83 1.91 -12.88
C HIS A 350 8.45 1.18 -11.59
N LYS A 351 7.20 1.34 -11.15
CA LYS A 351 6.71 0.60 -9.99
C LYS A 351 6.78 -0.91 -10.15
N ARG A 352 6.37 -1.43 -11.30
CA ARG A 352 6.45 -2.88 -11.59
C ARG A 352 7.88 -3.39 -11.56
N TYR A 353 8.81 -2.62 -12.10
CA TYR A 353 10.23 -2.96 -12.05
C TYR A 353 10.73 -3.05 -10.61
N VAL A 354 10.47 -2.00 -9.80
CA VAL A 354 10.85 -1.97 -8.38
C VAL A 354 10.24 -3.15 -7.62
N ASP A 355 8.94 -3.38 -7.74
CA ASP A 355 8.25 -4.49 -7.07
C ASP A 355 8.86 -5.86 -7.46
N ASN A 356 9.21 -6.06 -8.74
CA ASN A 356 9.82 -7.29 -9.23
C ASN A 356 11.23 -7.49 -8.65
N ILE A 357 12.06 -6.45 -8.63
CA ILE A 357 13.41 -6.52 -8.05
C ILE A 357 13.32 -6.81 -6.55
N LEU A 358 12.48 -6.08 -5.81
CA LEU A 358 12.29 -6.32 -4.38
C LEU A 358 11.85 -7.76 -4.10
N TYR A 359 10.93 -8.29 -4.90
CA TYR A 359 10.51 -9.68 -4.79
C TYR A 359 11.66 -10.68 -5.05
N GLN A 360 12.50 -10.43 -6.07
CA GLN A 360 13.66 -11.27 -6.38
C GLN A 360 14.69 -11.30 -5.24
N TYR A 361 14.86 -10.17 -4.53
CA TYR A 361 15.71 -10.07 -3.35
C TYR A 361 15.05 -10.59 -2.06
N GLY A 362 13.84 -11.16 -2.15
CA GLY A 362 13.14 -11.82 -1.03
C GLY A 362 12.33 -10.89 -0.15
N PHE A 363 12.10 -9.64 -0.57
CA PHE A 363 11.25 -8.73 0.19
C PHE A 363 9.77 -9.07 0.03
N LYS A 364 9.03 -9.01 1.13
CA LYS A 364 7.56 -9.13 1.15
C LYS A 364 6.95 -7.89 1.79
N LYS A 365 5.87 -7.41 1.20
CA LYS A 365 5.11 -6.31 1.77
C LYS A 365 4.39 -6.79 3.03
N ILE A 366 4.69 -6.19 4.17
CA ILE A 366 4.12 -6.57 5.47
C ILE A 366 3.11 -5.56 6.01
N TYR A 367 3.11 -4.34 5.46
CA TYR A 367 2.21 -3.28 5.84
C TYR A 367 1.95 -2.37 4.64
N SER A 368 0.74 -1.82 4.54
CA SER A 368 0.39 -0.79 3.57
C SER A 368 -0.67 0.11 4.17
N LYS A 369 -0.54 1.41 3.98
CA LYS A 369 -1.53 2.41 4.38
C LYS A 369 -1.97 3.18 3.13
N GLN A 370 -3.22 3.60 3.10
CA GLN A 370 -3.74 4.50 2.07
C GLN A 370 -2.95 5.82 2.10
N GLY A 371 -2.59 6.33 0.94
CA GLY A 371 -1.71 7.49 0.81
C GLY A 371 -0.35 7.18 0.20
N GLY A 372 -0.13 5.94 -0.32
CA GLY A 372 1.10 5.58 -1.04
C GLY A 372 2.13 4.82 -0.21
N TRP A 373 2.06 4.85 1.12
CA TRP A 373 3.08 4.28 2.00
C TRP A 373 3.01 2.78 2.19
N GLY A 374 4.15 2.14 2.25
CA GLY A 374 4.28 0.71 2.49
C GLY A 374 5.57 0.32 3.20
N THR A 375 5.53 -0.80 3.88
CA THR A 375 6.69 -1.39 4.55
C THR A 375 6.95 -2.79 4.02
N LEU A 376 8.19 -3.08 3.67
CA LEU A 376 8.65 -4.37 3.17
C LEU A 376 9.77 -4.91 4.04
N CYS A 377 9.69 -6.20 4.39
CA CYS A 377 10.76 -6.90 5.10
C CYS A 377 11.31 -8.04 4.27
N LYS A 378 12.62 -8.27 4.39
CA LYS A 378 13.25 -9.49 3.92
C LYS A 378 12.90 -10.63 4.87
N ILE A 379 12.25 -11.67 4.36
CA ILE A 379 11.99 -12.87 5.16
C ILE A 379 13.18 -13.79 4.95
N LEU A 380 14.03 -13.87 5.96
CA LEU A 380 15.05 -14.91 6.05
C LEU A 380 14.32 -16.21 6.40
N PHE A 381 14.37 -17.21 5.48
CA PHE A 381 13.93 -18.58 5.74
C PHE A 381 14.95 -19.32 6.57
#